data_ea31589029a54abc49597dfbccbcb7f9
#
_entry.id   ea31589029a54abc49597dfbccbcb7f9
#
_cell.length_a   1.000
_cell.length_b   1.000
_cell.length_c   1.000
_cell.angle_alpha   90.00
_cell.angle_beta   90.00
_cell.angle_gamma   90.00
#
_symmetry.space_group_name_H-M   'P 1'
#
loop_
_entity.id
_entity.type
_entity.pdbx_description
1 polymer ?
#
loop_
_entity_poly.entity_id
_entity_poly.type
_entity_poly.pdbx_seq_one_letter_code
_entity_poly.pdbx_strand_id
1 'polypeptide(L)'
;MLEQTLDHLQALVSFDTRNPPRAITTGGIFDYLRDNLPGFNVEVIDHGAGAVSLYAVRGTPKYLFNVHLDTVPDSPHWSADPHVMRRLDDRVVGLGVCDIKGAAAALVAAANASDGDAAFLFSSDEEANDPRCIAAFLARGLPYEAVLVAEPTMSEAVLAHRGISSVLMQFAG
;
A
#
# COMPACT_ATOMS: atom_id res chain seq x y z
N MET A 1 -1.55 -20.49 1.04
CA MET A 1 -1.33 -19.14 0.46
C MET A 1 -2.60 -18.28 0.48
N LEU A 2 -3.74 -18.65 -0.13
CA LEU A 2 -4.94 -17.81 -0.15
C LEU A 2 -5.43 -17.43 1.26
N GLU A 3 -5.60 -18.38 2.17
CA GLU A 3 -6.02 -18.07 3.55
C GLU A 3 -5.03 -17.13 4.27
N GLN A 4 -3.74 -17.34 4.12
CA GLN A 4 -2.72 -16.44 4.68
C GLN A 4 -2.83 -15.03 4.10
N THR A 5 -3.07 -14.91 2.79
CA THR A 5 -3.34 -13.60 2.16
C THR A 5 -4.58 -12.94 2.76
N LEU A 6 -5.67 -13.71 2.94
CA LEU A 6 -6.90 -13.18 3.52
C LEU A 6 -6.74 -12.79 4.99
N ASP A 7 -5.91 -13.51 5.76
CA ASP A 7 -5.61 -13.16 7.15
C ASP A 7 -4.79 -11.86 7.22
N HIS A 8 -3.77 -11.70 6.37
CA HIS A 8 -3.03 -10.45 6.27
C HIS A 8 -3.93 -9.30 5.80
N LEU A 9 -4.79 -9.54 4.80
CA LEU A 9 -5.71 -8.53 4.29
C LEU A 9 -6.68 -8.05 5.37
N GLN A 10 -7.23 -8.99 6.16
CA GLN A 10 -8.12 -8.64 7.28
C GLN A 10 -7.42 -7.75 8.30
N ALA A 11 -6.17 -8.05 8.63
CA ALA A 11 -5.37 -7.24 9.53
C ALA A 11 -5.09 -5.85 8.92
N LEU A 12 -4.66 -5.79 7.65
CA LEU A 12 -4.36 -4.51 6.98
C LEU A 12 -5.59 -3.61 6.85
N VAL A 13 -6.77 -4.18 6.57
CA VAL A 13 -8.04 -3.42 6.48
C VAL A 13 -8.42 -2.80 7.83
N SER A 14 -8.09 -3.44 8.95
CA SER A 14 -8.42 -2.92 10.28
C SER A 14 -7.69 -1.63 10.66
N PHE A 15 -6.62 -1.29 9.98
CA PHE A 15 -5.93 -0.03 10.20
C PHE A 15 -6.59 1.11 9.40
N ASP A 16 -6.95 2.19 10.12
CA ASP A 16 -7.44 3.41 9.49
C ASP A 16 -6.26 4.15 8.84
N THR A 17 -6.20 4.08 7.53
CA THR A 17 -5.17 4.73 6.71
C THR A 17 -5.79 5.68 5.69
N ARG A 18 -6.97 6.25 6.01
CA ARG A 18 -7.62 7.22 5.14
C ARG A 18 -6.78 8.47 4.94
N ASN A 19 -6.72 8.94 3.72
CA ASN A 19 -5.93 10.10 3.35
C ASN A 19 -6.70 11.00 2.36
N PRO A 20 -7.31 12.11 2.79
CA PRO A 20 -7.32 12.64 4.17
C PRO A 20 -8.06 11.74 5.17
N PRO A 21 -7.85 11.91 6.51
CA PRO A 21 -7.24 13.06 7.20
C PRO A 21 -5.72 13.03 7.39
N ARG A 22 -4.99 12.09 6.77
CA ARG A 22 -3.51 11.98 6.88
C ARG A 22 -3.02 11.81 8.32
N ALA A 23 -3.72 10.99 9.09
CA ALA A 23 -3.35 10.68 10.46
C ALA A 23 -2.38 9.48 10.57
N ILE A 24 -1.76 9.10 9.47
CA ILE A 24 -0.87 7.97 9.36
C ILE A 24 0.46 8.28 10.05
N THR A 25 0.96 7.32 10.85
CA THR A 25 2.21 7.43 11.60
C THR A 25 3.12 6.25 11.28
N THR A 26 4.34 6.26 11.80
CA THR A 26 5.31 5.16 11.66
C THR A 26 4.92 3.87 12.40
N GLY A 27 3.88 3.89 13.21
CA GLY A 27 3.31 2.73 13.92
C GLY A 27 2.14 2.10 13.16
N GLY A 28 1.36 1.31 13.87
CA GLY A 28 0.13 0.69 13.36
C GLY A 28 0.36 -0.23 12.18
N ILE A 29 -0.09 0.14 10.98
CA ILE A 29 0.04 -0.69 9.77
C ILE A 29 1.52 -0.98 9.43
N PHE A 30 2.43 -0.03 9.70
CA PHE A 30 3.86 -0.21 9.45
C PHE A 30 4.51 -1.14 10.48
N ASP A 31 4.08 -1.11 11.75
CA ASP A 31 4.51 -2.10 12.75
C ASP A 31 4.06 -3.49 12.33
N TYR A 32 2.79 -3.63 11.92
CA TYR A 32 2.26 -4.90 11.44
C TYR A 32 3.09 -5.47 10.28
N LEU A 33 3.40 -4.65 9.28
CA LEU A 33 4.21 -5.08 8.14
C LEU A 33 5.62 -5.48 8.55
N ARG A 34 6.28 -4.69 9.39
CA ARG A 34 7.60 -5.02 9.92
C ARG A 34 7.60 -6.37 10.64
N ASP A 35 6.62 -6.61 11.48
CA ASP A 35 6.52 -7.83 12.30
C ASP A 35 6.18 -9.06 11.44
N ASN A 36 5.59 -8.88 10.26
CA ASN A 36 5.20 -9.93 9.33
C ASN A 36 6.13 -10.09 8.11
N LEU A 37 7.31 -9.48 8.13
CA LEU A 37 8.34 -9.64 7.11
C LEU A 37 9.64 -10.20 7.73
N PRO A 38 9.62 -11.44 8.26
CA PRO A 38 10.79 -12.06 8.86
C PRO A 38 11.91 -12.24 7.83
N GLY A 39 13.13 -11.97 8.25
CA GLY A 39 14.32 -12.08 7.39
C GLY A 39 14.54 -10.88 6.45
N PHE A 40 13.66 -9.89 6.46
CA PHE A 40 13.89 -8.63 5.75
C PHE A 40 14.61 -7.62 6.63
N ASN A 41 15.46 -6.82 6.01
CA ASN A 41 15.94 -5.57 6.60
C ASN A 41 14.87 -4.52 6.33
N VAL A 42 14.26 -3.98 7.38
CA VAL A 42 13.10 -3.08 7.29
C VAL A 42 13.47 -1.69 7.82
N GLU A 43 13.19 -0.69 7.03
CA GLU A 43 13.36 0.73 7.35
C GLU A 43 12.01 1.44 7.22
N VAL A 44 11.58 2.16 8.26
CA VAL A 44 10.37 3.00 8.25
C VAL A 44 10.77 4.45 8.36
N ILE A 45 10.32 5.30 7.45
CA ILE A 45 10.70 6.70 7.35
C ILE A 45 9.44 7.58 7.38
N ASP A 46 9.43 8.54 8.30
CA ASP A 46 8.43 9.61 8.34
C ASP A 46 8.93 10.81 7.52
N HIS A 47 8.19 11.12 6.47
CA HIS A 47 8.44 12.28 5.59
C HIS A 47 7.61 13.50 6.01
N GLY A 48 6.90 13.41 7.12
CA GLY A 48 6.05 14.45 7.68
C GLY A 48 4.63 14.47 7.14
N ALA A 49 3.71 15.04 7.93
CA ALA A 49 2.30 15.21 7.60
C ALA A 49 1.60 13.93 7.09
N GLY A 50 1.88 12.78 7.70
CA GLY A 50 1.26 11.49 7.36
C GLY A 50 1.82 10.80 6.12
N ALA A 51 2.84 11.36 5.47
CA ALA A 51 3.59 10.66 4.45
C ALA A 51 4.65 9.77 5.11
N VAL A 52 4.44 8.48 5.12
CA VAL A 52 5.31 7.47 5.73
C VAL A 52 5.62 6.39 4.71
N SER A 53 6.85 5.95 4.65
CA SER A 53 7.23 4.81 3.82
C SER A 53 7.89 3.72 4.64
N LEU A 54 7.68 2.46 4.21
CA LEU A 54 8.42 1.30 4.68
C LEU A 54 9.14 0.68 3.50
N TYR A 55 10.45 0.59 3.61
CA TYR A 55 11.27 -0.15 2.67
C TYR A 55 11.74 -1.44 3.34
N ALA A 56 11.47 -2.57 2.71
CA ALA A 56 11.88 -3.88 3.17
C ALA A 56 12.68 -4.59 2.08
N VAL A 57 13.84 -5.13 2.42
CA VAL A 57 14.71 -5.83 1.47
C VAL A 57 15.28 -7.10 2.08
N ARG A 58 15.28 -8.17 1.31
CA ARG A 58 15.93 -9.45 1.60
C ARG A 58 16.76 -9.86 0.40
N GLY A 59 18.06 -10.17 0.63
CA GLY A 59 19.00 -10.53 -0.43
C GLY A 59 19.38 -9.37 -1.35
N THR A 60 19.54 -9.66 -2.64
CA THR A 60 19.93 -8.70 -3.68
C THR A 60 18.92 -8.72 -4.84
N PRO A 61 17.68 -8.29 -4.60
CA PRO A 61 16.62 -8.36 -5.61
C PRO A 61 16.86 -7.40 -6.77
N LYS A 62 16.50 -7.85 -7.97
CA LYS A 62 16.55 -7.05 -9.19
C LYS A 62 15.33 -6.15 -9.35
N TYR A 63 14.21 -6.53 -8.76
CA TYR A 63 12.92 -5.87 -8.91
C TYR A 63 12.43 -5.35 -7.56
N LEU A 64 11.75 -4.21 -7.61
CA LEU A 64 11.04 -3.63 -6.48
C LEU A 64 9.54 -3.75 -6.70
N PHE A 65 8.80 -4.16 -5.67
CA PHE A 65 7.35 -4.05 -5.65
C PHE A 65 6.96 -2.80 -4.85
N ASN A 66 6.15 -1.94 -5.45
CA ASN A 66 5.62 -0.75 -4.79
C ASN A 66 4.11 -0.87 -4.59
N VAL A 67 3.65 -0.57 -3.38
CA VAL A 67 2.25 -0.63 -2.96
C VAL A 67 1.97 0.54 -2.05
N HIS A 68 0.90 1.28 -2.29
CA HIS A 68 0.42 2.24 -1.30
C HIS A 68 -0.49 1.57 -0.25
N LEU A 69 -0.56 2.16 0.92
CA LEU A 69 -1.32 1.64 2.08
C LEU A 69 -2.44 2.57 2.49
N ASP A 70 -2.35 3.84 2.08
CA ASP A 70 -3.40 4.80 2.30
C ASP A 70 -4.61 4.49 1.40
N THR A 71 -5.75 5.00 1.81
CA THR A 71 -7.03 4.82 1.14
C THR A 71 -7.75 6.15 1.04
N VAL A 72 -8.62 6.28 0.07
CA VAL A 72 -9.60 7.38 0.05
C VAL A 72 -10.43 7.39 1.35
N PRO A 73 -11.06 8.53 1.72
CA PRO A 73 -12.04 8.56 2.81
C PRO A 73 -13.19 7.59 2.57
N ASP A 74 -13.75 7.06 3.63
CA ASP A 74 -14.95 6.25 3.56
C ASP A 74 -16.18 7.10 3.16
N SER A 75 -17.16 6.42 2.60
CA SER A 75 -18.45 7.02 2.21
C SER A 75 -19.51 6.73 3.28
N PRO A 76 -20.45 7.65 3.54
CA PRO A 76 -21.59 7.39 4.42
C PRO A 76 -22.53 6.29 3.87
N HIS A 77 -22.32 5.83 2.65
CA HIS A 77 -23.10 4.76 2.02
C HIS A 77 -22.58 3.36 2.32
N TRP A 78 -21.51 3.20 3.09
CA TRP A 78 -21.09 1.89 3.54
C TRP A 78 -22.18 1.21 4.38
N SER A 79 -22.53 -0.03 4.03
CA SER A 79 -23.56 -0.80 4.72
C SER A 79 -23.10 -1.44 6.04
N ALA A 80 -21.79 -1.34 6.35
CA ALA A 80 -21.15 -1.83 7.57
C ALA A 80 -19.82 -1.08 7.75
N ASP A 81 -19.15 -1.30 8.89
CA ASP A 81 -17.83 -0.70 9.16
C ASP A 81 -16.83 -1.04 8.04
N PRO A 82 -16.28 -0.04 7.34
CA PRO A 82 -15.34 -0.25 6.25
C PRO A 82 -13.98 -0.81 6.71
N HIS A 83 -13.64 -0.69 7.99
CA HIS A 83 -12.42 -1.22 8.58
C HIS A 83 -12.56 -2.65 9.12
N VAL A 84 -13.75 -3.25 8.98
CA VAL A 84 -14.01 -4.65 9.29
C VAL A 84 -14.20 -5.42 7.99
N MET A 85 -13.18 -6.17 7.57
CA MET A 85 -13.27 -6.96 6.36
C MET A 85 -14.36 -8.05 6.49
N ARG A 86 -15.24 -8.13 5.52
CA ARG A 86 -16.27 -9.16 5.42
C ARG A 86 -15.93 -10.14 4.30
N ARG A 87 -15.93 -11.42 4.62
CA ARG A 87 -15.80 -12.50 3.63
C ARG A 87 -17.18 -12.89 3.13
N LEU A 88 -17.41 -12.87 1.84
CA LEU A 88 -18.59 -13.36 1.14
C LEU A 88 -18.18 -14.58 0.30
N ASP A 89 -19.12 -15.23 -0.36
CA ASP A 89 -18.86 -16.49 -1.07
C ASP A 89 -17.74 -16.39 -2.12
N ASP A 90 -17.74 -15.31 -2.92
CA ASP A 90 -16.83 -15.12 -4.04
C ASP A 90 -15.92 -13.87 -3.91
N ARG A 91 -16.06 -13.11 -2.83
CA ARG A 91 -15.36 -11.84 -2.66
C ARG A 91 -15.15 -11.46 -1.20
N VAL A 92 -14.30 -10.49 -0.99
CA VAL A 92 -14.14 -9.80 0.29
C VAL A 92 -14.50 -8.32 0.13
N VAL A 93 -15.01 -7.70 1.20
CA VAL A 93 -15.45 -6.30 1.20
C VAL A 93 -14.83 -5.58 2.39
N GLY A 94 -14.20 -4.45 2.15
CA GLY A 94 -13.57 -3.57 3.13
C GLY A 94 -12.87 -2.41 2.43
N LEU A 95 -12.60 -1.33 3.15
CA LEU A 95 -11.91 -0.18 2.58
C LEU A 95 -10.46 -0.53 2.24
N GLY A 96 -10.04 -0.23 1.02
CA GLY A 96 -8.70 -0.55 0.52
C GLY A 96 -8.49 -2.02 0.14
N VAL A 97 -9.50 -2.88 0.17
CA VAL A 97 -9.36 -4.30 -0.23
C VAL A 97 -8.86 -4.43 -1.67
N CYS A 98 -9.40 -3.65 -2.59
CA CYS A 98 -9.00 -3.66 -3.99
C CYS A 98 -7.86 -2.67 -4.24
N ASP A 99 -7.92 -1.50 -3.66
CA ASP A 99 -7.01 -0.38 -3.85
C ASP A 99 -6.39 0.02 -2.51
N ILE A 100 -5.13 -0.47 -2.13
CA ILE A 100 -4.57 -1.69 -2.71
C ILE A 100 -4.00 -2.61 -1.63
N LYS A 101 -4.63 -2.62 -0.43
CA LYS A 101 -4.19 -3.49 0.69
C LYS A 101 -4.19 -4.98 0.32
N GLY A 102 -5.02 -5.37 -0.68
CA GLY A 102 -5.03 -6.74 -1.21
C GLY A 102 -3.70 -7.15 -1.80
N ALA A 103 -3.08 -6.28 -2.59
CA ALA A 103 -1.75 -6.51 -3.13
C ALA A 103 -0.69 -6.56 -2.03
N ALA A 104 -0.75 -5.65 -1.03
CA ALA A 104 0.15 -5.68 0.11
C ALA A 104 0.06 -7.03 0.87
N ALA A 105 -1.15 -7.51 1.13
CA ALA A 105 -1.38 -8.79 1.79
C ALA A 105 -0.83 -9.97 0.98
N ALA A 106 -1.01 -9.95 -0.34
CA ALA A 106 -0.47 -10.98 -1.22
C ALA A 106 1.06 -11.01 -1.23
N LEU A 107 1.71 -9.83 -1.26
CA LEU A 107 3.17 -9.72 -1.19
C LEU A 107 3.71 -10.24 0.16
N VAL A 108 3.07 -9.90 1.28
CA VAL A 108 3.48 -10.42 2.61
C VAL A 108 3.33 -11.93 2.66
N ALA A 109 2.21 -12.48 2.20
CA ALA A 109 1.99 -13.93 2.17
C ALA A 109 3.00 -14.65 1.25
N ALA A 110 3.32 -14.08 0.09
CA ALA A 110 4.32 -14.62 -0.82
C ALA A 110 5.74 -14.57 -0.22
N ALA A 111 6.08 -13.47 0.45
CA ALA A 111 7.37 -13.30 1.13
C ALA A 111 7.57 -14.34 2.24
N ASN A 112 6.50 -14.68 2.96
CA ASN A 112 6.53 -15.69 4.03
C ASN A 112 6.54 -17.14 3.51
N ALA A 113 6.12 -17.34 2.27
CA ALA A 113 6.14 -18.65 1.60
C ALA A 113 7.44 -18.93 0.83
N SER A 114 8.40 -18.00 0.82
CA SER A 114 9.64 -18.09 0.04
C SER A 114 10.81 -17.45 0.79
N ASP A 115 12.00 -18.01 0.64
CA ASP A 115 13.26 -17.45 1.14
C ASP A 115 14.02 -16.65 0.06
N GLY A 116 13.43 -16.45 -1.13
CA GLY A 116 14.04 -15.76 -2.25
C GLY A 116 14.26 -14.26 -2.00
N ASP A 117 15.12 -13.68 -2.83
CA ASP A 117 15.42 -12.26 -2.83
C ASP A 117 14.16 -11.44 -3.16
N ALA A 118 13.86 -10.42 -2.38
CA ALA A 118 12.70 -9.56 -2.60
C ALA A 118 12.91 -8.16 -2.03
N ALA A 119 12.29 -7.15 -2.67
CA ALA A 119 12.23 -5.79 -2.16
C ALA A 119 10.82 -5.23 -2.27
N PHE A 120 10.37 -4.57 -1.22
CA PHE A 120 9.07 -3.93 -1.12
C PHE A 120 9.23 -2.47 -0.70
N LEU A 121 8.46 -1.59 -1.32
CA LEU A 121 8.25 -0.22 -0.89
C LEU A 121 6.76 -0.04 -0.63
N PHE A 122 6.40 0.18 0.62
CA PHE A 122 5.05 0.56 1.02
C PHE A 122 5.03 2.06 1.31
N SER A 123 4.04 2.78 0.78
CA SER A 123 3.88 4.22 0.94
C SER A 123 2.50 4.59 1.45
N SER A 124 2.32 5.80 1.99
CA SER A 124 1.05 6.26 2.55
C SER A 124 0.64 7.65 2.08
N ASP A 125 1.01 8.04 0.87
CA ASP A 125 0.77 9.39 0.34
C ASP A 125 0.26 9.42 -1.11
N GLU A 126 -0.14 8.26 -1.65
CA GLU A 126 -0.64 8.13 -3.01
C GLU A 126 -1.99 8.83 -3.17
N GLU A 127 -2.97 8.52 -2.34
CA GLU A 127 -4.34 9.04 -2.37
C GLU A 127 -4.40 10.56 -2.07
N ALA A 128 -3.35 11.10 -1.48
CA ALA A 128 -3.17 12.52 -1.29
C ALA A 128 -2.55 13.22 -2.50
N ASN A 129 -2.18 12.50 -3.55
CA ASN A 129 -1.37 12.99 -4.67
C ASN A 129 -0.08 13.69 -4.19
N ASP A 130 0.57 13.14 -3.17
CA ASP A 130 1.79 13.68 -2.57
C ASP A 130 2.99 12.79 -2.95
N PRO A 131 4.00 13.30 -3.61
CA PRO A 131 5.09 12.47 -4.13
C PRO A 131 6.22 12.21 -3.11
N ARG A 132 6.10 12.61 -1.83
CA ARG A 132 7.22 12.62 -0.88
C ARG A 132 7.85 11.27 -0.65
N CYS A 133 7.05 10.22 -0.44
CA CYS A 133 7.57 8.87 -0.23
C CYS A 133 8.34 8.38 -1.45
N ILE A 134 7.76 8.50 -2.62
CA ILE A 134 8.38 8.04 -3.88
C ILE A 134 9.58 8.89 -4.24
N ALA A 135 9.49 10.22 -4.12
CA ALA A 135 10.60 11.13 -4.42
C ALA A 135 11.82 10.87 -3.50
N ALA A 136 11.57 10.69 -2.21
CA ALA A 136 12.62 10.37 -1.25
C ALA A 136 13.26 8.99 -1.55
N PHE A 137 12.47 8.00 -1.93
CA PHE A 137 12.99 6.69 -2.30
C PHE A 137 13.84 6.75 -3.57
N LEU A 138 13.37 7.43 -4.62
CA LEU A 138 14.10 7.56 -5.88
C LEU A 138 15.42 8.31 -5.70
N ALA A 139 15.47 9.29 -4.80
CA ALA A 139 16.70 10.02 -4.47
C ALA A 139 17.83 9.12 -3.91
N ARG A 140 17.51 7.91 -3.44
CA ARG A 140 18.50 6.93 -2.96
C ARG A 140 19.32 6.30 -4.09
N GLY A 141 18.83 6.34 -5.34
CA GLY A 141 19.54 5.80 -6.51
C GLY A 141 19.80 4.30 -6.44
N LEU A 142 18.90 3.52 -5.84
CA LEU A 142 19.06 2.07 -5.70
C LEU A 142 18.97 1.35 -7.05
N PRO A 143 19.77 0.29 -7.30
CA PRO A 143 19.98 -0.29 -8.62
C PRO A 143 18.90 -1.33 -8.99
N TYR A 144 17.63 -0.99 -8.91
CA TYR A 144 16.56 -1.87 -9.41
C TYR A 144 16.45 -1.82 -10.92
N GLU A 145 16.31 -2.99 -11.54
CA GLU A 145 16.12 -3.11 -13.00
C GLU A 145 14.72 -2.66 -13.43
N ALA A 146 13.71 -2.89 -12.57
CA ALA A 146 12.34 -2.42 -12.76
C ALA A 146 11.58 -2.32 -11.44
N VAL A 147 10.49 -1.54 -11.47
CA VAL A 147 9.53 -1.42 -10.38
C VAL A 147 8.18 -1.94 -10.86
N LEU A 148 7.59 -2.83 -10.06
CA LEU A 148 6.22 -3.30 -10.25
C LEU A 148 5.31 -2.54 -9.28
N VAL A 149 4.48 -1.66 -9.83
CA VAL A 149 3.47 -0.92 -9.06
C VAL A 149 2.19 -1.74 -9.05
N ALA A 150 1.72 -2.10 -7.87
CA ALA A 150 0.64 -3.09 -7.71
C ALA A 150 -0.76 -2.45 -7.73
N GLU A 151 -1.00 -1.56 -8.70
CA GLU A 151 -2.32 -0.95 -8.90
C GLU A 151 -3.34 -1.95 -9.45
N PRO A 152 -4.66 -1.78 -9.15
CA PRO A 152 -5.69 -2.72 -9.57
C PRO A 152 -6.01 -2.60 -11.07
N THR A 153 -5.25 -3.31 -11.90
CA THR A 153 -5.35 -3.31 -13.37
C THR A 153 -6.04 -4.56 -13.94
N MET A 154 -6.90 -5.21 -13.16
CA MET A 154 -7.54 -6.48 -13.52
C MET A 154 -6.54 -7.59 -13.89
N SER A 155 -5.38 -7.60 -13.22
CA SER A 155 -4.25 -8.53 -13.46
C SER A 155 -3.62 -8.38 -14.85
N GLU A 156 -3.79 -7.25 -15.53
CA GLU A 156 -3.12 -6.93 -16.79
C GLU A 156 -1.87 -6.09 -16.53
N ALA A 157 -0.81 -6.36 -17.28
CA ALA A 157 0.40 -5.54 -17.24
C ALA A 157 0.16 -4.23 -18.00
N VAL A 158 0.19 -3.09 -17.28
CA VAL A 158 0.05 -1.75 -17.84
C VAL A 158 1.41 -1.07 -17.85
N LEU A 159 1.89 -0.65 -19.01
CA LEU A 159 3.20 -0.02 -19.17
C LEU A 159 3.15 1.51 -19.12
N ALA A 160 1.97 2.11 -19.29
CA ALA A 160 1.76 3.54 -19.21
C ALA A 160 0.27 3.85 -18.96
N HIS A 161 0.00 4.95 -18.30
CA HIS A 161 -1.35 5.45 -18.11
C HIS A 161 -1.42 6.96 -18.41
N ARG A 162 -2.65 7.48 -18.49
CA ARG A 162 -2.87 8.92 -18.67
C ARG A 162 -2.68 9.63 -17.34
N GLY A 163 -2.10 10.84 -17.40
CA GLY A 163 -2.09 11.75 -16.25
C GLY A 163 -3.51 12.26 -15.96
N ILE A 164 -3.74 12.60 -14.69
CA ILE A 164 -4.98 13.26 -14.23
C ILE A 164 -4.65 14.70 -13.88
N SER A 165 -5.52 15.65 -14.30
CA SER A 165 -5.47 17.03 -13.86
C SER A 165 -6.84 17.41 -13.33
N SER A 166 -6.89 17.82 -12.07
CA SER A 166 -8.13 18.27 -11.42
C SER A 166 -8.08 19.77 -11.18
N VAL A 167 -9.15 20.48 -11.51
CA VAL A 167 -9.28 21.93 -11.32
C VAL A 167 -10.54 22.20 -10.51
N LEU A 168 -10.39 22.86 -9.36
CA LEU A 168 -11.50 23.40 -8.60
C LEU A 168 -11.67 24.88 -8.96
N MET A 169 -12.84 25.23 -9.49
CA MET A 169 -13.22 26.63 -9.73
C MET A 169 -14.29 27.05 -8.74
N GLN A 170 -14.02 28.11 -8.00
CA GLN A 170 -14.95 28.70 -7.06
C GLN A 170 -15.40 30.08 -7.54
N PHE A 171 -16.69 30.26 -7.73
CA PHE A 171 -17.29 31.53 -8.12
C PHE A 171 -17.98 32.16 -6.90
N ALA A 172 -17.58 33.37 -6.55
CA ALA A 172 -18.29 34.19 -5.56
C ALA A 172 -19.18 35.18 -6.32
N GLY A 173 -20.50 35.15 -6.05
CA GLY A 173 -21.47 36.12 -6.58
C GLY A 173 -21.84 37.19 -5.57
#